data_1cd62c29eb1e137322efa84dea77458b
#
_entry.id   1cd62c29eb1e137322efa84dea77458b
#
_cell.length_a   1.000
_cell.length_b   1.000
_cell.length_c   1.000
_cell.angle_alpha   90.00
_cell.angle_beta   90.00
_cell.angle_gamma   90.00
#
_symmetry.space_group_name_H-M   'P 1'
#
loop_
_entity.id
_entity.type
_entity.pdbx_description
1 polymer ?
#
loop_
_entity_poly.entity_id
_entity_poly.type
_entity_poly.pdbx_seq_one_letter_code
_entity_poly.pdbx_strand_id
1 'polypeptide(L)'
;MASAKKILIITYYWPPAGGPGVQRWLKFVKYLPEFGWKPTVFIPENPSYPLVDETLQHEVAADLDIIRTKIWEPYQLAEFFGKDNKKFKAGQFDVGENQSWKSKLSIWIRGNFFIPDARVFWVKPSVEYLKKHLSANHFDALVTTGPPHSLHLIGLELKKHFPDLKWIADFRDPWTEISYYKHLKLTQAADRKHRCLEQEVFQKADVTLATSFSDAENFRKKGAHAFCITNGFDRNEITGNVAQNNSKFILSYIGVLEQLRNPKILWKVLNELISDNKVFKSDLQLKFVGRVDDKILAEMDRSELKDVVHNLGYLSHSAANVEMQNSDLLLITNFPDERSKGIIPGKIFEYLITGNQILSFGPKESDVKIILQDTKAGVHFSYEDEYALKKFLLQTYSDWKSGILTARPQNIEQFSRKSLTQKLTELL
;
A
#
# COMPACT_ATOMS: atom_id res chain seq x y z
N MET A 1 -35.72 -5.78 15.37
CA MET A 1 -34.46 -5.35 14.74
C MET A 1 -34.02 -6.46 13.80
N ALA A 2 -33.68 -6.19 12.54
CA ALA A 2 -33.10 -7.22 11.67
C ALA A 2 -31.79 -7.71 12.29
N SER A 3 -31.54 -9.03 12.26
CA SER A 3 -30.29 -9.59 12.74
C SER A 3 -29.12 -9.05 11.90
N ALA A 4 -28.02 -8.70 12.54
CA ALA A 4 -26.81 -8.25 11.82
C ALA A 4 -26.38 -9.35 10.84
N LYS A 5 -26.06 -8.95 9.60
CA LYS A 5 -25.48 -9.84 8.59
C LYS A 5 -24.09 -10.29 9.03
N LYS A 6 -23.71 -11.53 8.70
CA LYS A 6 -22.41 -12.09 9.09
C LYS A 6 -21.46 -12.16 7.91
N ILE A 7 -20.23 -11.75 8.14
CA ILE A 7 -19.17 -11.79 7.14
C ILE A 7 -17.94 -12.54 7.68
N LEU A 8 -17.45 -13.53 6.92
CA LEU A 8 -16.22 -14.25 7.21
C LEU A 8 -15.07 -13.65 6.40
N ILE A 9 -14.00 -13.25 7.07
CA ILE A 9 -12.83 -12.60 6.46
C ILE A 9 -11.62 -13.51 6.62
N ILE A 10 -11.12 -14.04 5.51
CA ILE A 10 -9.93 -14.89 5.46
C ILE A 10 -8.72 -14.02 5.13
N THR A 11 -7.82 -13.86 6.09
CA THR A 11 -6.59 -13.09 5.93
C THR A 11 -5.39 -13.81 6.53
N TYR A 12 -4.21 -13.62 5.91
CA TYR A 12 -2.96 -14.09 6.50
C TYR A 12 -2.36 -13.07 7.45
N TYR A 13 -2.39 -11.79 7.05
CA TYR A 13 -1.84 -10.70 7.85
C TYR A 13 -2.88 -10.12 8.79
N TRP A 14 -2.67 -10.31 10.09
CA TRP A 14 -3.50 -9.80 11.17
C TRP A 14 -2.62 -9.42 12.36
N PRO A 15 -2.99 -8.46 13.23
CA PRO A 15 -2.18 -8.14 14.40
C PRO A 15 -1.75 -9.39 15.19
N PRO A 16 -0.46 -9.51 15.57
CA PRO A 16 0.57 -8.48 15.63
C PRO A 16 1.40 -8.27 14.36
N ALA A 17 0.98 -8.77 13.18
CA ALA A 17 1.67 -8.43 11.96
C ALA A 17 1.65 -6.92 11.73
N GLY A 18 2.77 -6.35 11.27
CA GLY A 18 2.88 -4.95 10.89
C GLY A 18 2.77 -4.72 9.38
N GLY A 19 2.69 -3.45 9.02
CA GLY A 19 2.73 -2.98 7.63
C GLY A 19 1.35 -2.77 6.99
N PRO A 20 1.34 -2.21 5.76
CA PRO A 20 0.11 -1.74 5.09
C PRO A 20 -0.93 -2.84 4.86
N GLY A 21 -0.47 -4.08 4.68
CA GLY A 21 -1.34 -5.22 4.42
C GLY A 21 -2.29 -5.59 5.56
N VAL A 22 -1.93 -5.22 6.81
CA VAL A 22 -2.75 -5.46 8.00
C VAL A 22 -3.81 -4.37 8.14
N GLN A 23 -3.40 -3.10 7.98
CA GLN A 23 -4.23 -1.92 8.23
C GLN A 23 -5.58 -1.96 7.50
N ARG A 24 -5.59 -2.39 6.24
CA ARG A 24 -6.80 -2.40 5.41
C ARG A 24 -7.94 -3.18 6.06
N TRP A 25 -7.72 -4.46 6.36
CA TRP A 25 -8.79 -5.31 6.92
C TRP A 25 -9.01 -5.08 8.40
N LEU A 26 -7.99 -4.69 9.16
CA LEU A 26 -8.17 -4.24 10.54
C LEU A 26 -9.18 -3.07 10.63
N LYS A 27 -9.03 -2.09 9.73
CA LYS A 27 -9.93 -0.93 9.71
C LYS A 27 -11.32 -1.27 9.14
N PHE A 28 -11.44 -2.11 8.12
CA PHE A 28 -12.75 -2.57 7.67
C PHE A 28 -13.49 -3.31 8.78
N VAL A 29 -12.84 -4.23 9.47
CA VAL A 29 -13.41 -4.97 10.60
C VAL A 29 -13.88 -4.02 11.71
N LYS A 30 -13.13 -2.96 12.00
CA LYS A 30 -13.50 -1.93 12.98
C LYS A 30 -14.82 -1.23 12.63
N TYR A 31 -15.03 -0.91 11.35
CA TYR A 31 -16.19 -0.10 10.93
C TYR A 31 -17.39 -0.91 10.43
N LEU A 32 -17.22 -2.18 10.03
CA LEU A 32 -18.32 -3.04 9.56
C LEU A 32 -19.52 -3.10 10.50
N PRO A 33 -19.36 -3.15 11.84
CA PRO A 33 -20.52 -3.14 12.76
C PRO A 33 -21.39 -1.89 12.66
N GLU A 34 -20.83 -0.73 12.32
CA GLU A 34 -21.59 0.51 12.14
C GLU A 34 -22.55 0.45 10.94
N PHE A 35 -22.31 -0.49 10.01
CA PHE A 35 -23.13 -0.73 8.82
C PHE A 35 -23.94 -2.04 8.91
N GLY A 36 -24.12 -2.58 10.12
CA GLY A 36 -24.99 -3.73 10.36
C GLY A 36 -24.35 -5.08 10.01
N TRP A 37 -23.01 -5.17 9.88
CA TRP A 37 -22.27 -6.39 9.61
C TRP A 37 -21.52 -6.88 10.85
N LYS A 38 -21.63 -8.16 11.18
CA LYS A 38 -20.85 -8.82 12.22
C LYS A 38 -19.67 -9.57 11.58
N PRO A 39 -18.42 -9.06 11.70
CA PRO A 39 -17.26 -9.73 11.16
C PRO A 39 -16.80 -10.91 12.03
N THR A 40 -16.34 -11.97 11.38
CA THR A 40 -15.55 -13.07 11.96
C THR A 40 -14.27 -13.17 11.14
N VAL A 41 -13.10 -13.20 11.79
CA VAL A 41 -11.81 -13.21 11.11
C VAL A 41 -11.16 -14.57 11.21
N PHE A 42 -10.79 -15.16 10.08
CA PHE A 42 -10.08 -16.42 9.98
C PHE A 42 -8.61 -16.20 9.62
N ILE A 43 -7.70 -16.62 10.52
CA ILE A 43 -6.26 -16.37 10.42
C ILE A 43 -5.43 -17.63 10.73
N PRO A 44 -4.15 -17.68 10.32
CA PRO A 44 -3.24 -18.72 10.81
C PRO A 44 -2.94 -18.53 12.31
N GLU A 45 -2.75 -19.66 13.02
CA GLU A 45 -2.41 -19.66 14.44
C GLU A 45 -0.92 -19.36 14.70
N ASN A 46 -0.04 -19.86 13.82
CA ASN A 46 1.42 -19.78 13.96
C ASN A 46 2.09 -19.23 12.69
N PRO A 47 1.73 -18.01 12.23
CA PRO A 47 2.29 -17.44 11.00
C PRO A 47 3.71 -16.95 11.19
N SER A 48 4.50 -16.95 10.10
CA SER A 48 5.82 -16.31 10.04
C SER A 48 5.69 -14.91 9.45
N TYR A 49 5.47 -13.92 10.31
CA TYR A 49 5.35 -12.52 9.86
C TYR A 49 6.74 -11.89 9.59
N PRO A 50 6.92 -11.18 8.48
CA PRO A 50 8.18 -10.48 8.18
C PRO A 50 8.40 -9.25 9.05
N LEU A 51 7.30 -8.61 9.49
CA LEU A 51 7.28 -7.45 10.35
C LEU A 51 6.23 -7.67 11.44
N VAL A 52 6.59 -7.35 12.68
CA VAL A 52 5.70 -7.42 13.85
C VAL A 52 5.55 -6.01 14.42
N ASP A 53 4.31 -5.63 14.72
CA ASP A 53 3.94 -4.38 15.37
C ASP A 53 2.87 -4.67 16.43
N GLU A 54 3.32 -4.82 17.67
CA GLU A 54 2.46 -5.14 18.80
C GLU A 54 1.45 -4.03 19.11
N THR A 55 1.69 -2.80 18.70
CA THR A 55 0.78 -1.68 18.96
C THR A 55 -0.57 -1.85 18.27
N LEU A 56 -0.60 -2.56 17.14
CA LEU A 56 -1.84 -2.83 16.39
C LEU A 56 -2.81 -3.78 17.12
N GLN A 57 -2.34 -4.52 18.11
CA GLN A 57 -3.22 -5.40 18.90
C GLN A 57 -4.28 -4.61 19.68
N HIS A 58 -3.96 -3.40 20.11
CA HIS A 58 -4.90 -2.52 20.82
C HIS A 58 -6.06 -2.02 19.94
N GLU A 59 -5.91 -2.10 18.62
CA GLU A 59 -6.96 -1.72 17.68
C GLU A 59 -7.97 -2.85 17.39
N VAL A 60 -7.66 -4.07 17.81
CA VAL A 60 -8.56 -5.23 17.65
C VAL A 60 -9.63 -5.17 18.73
N ALA A 61 -10.92 -5.16 18.31
CA ALA A 61 -12.02 -5.15 19.26
C ALA A 61 -12.01 -6.43 20.12
N ALA A 62 -12.22 -6.28 21.42
CA ALA A 62 -12.13 -7.38 22.39
C ALA A 62 -13.21 -8.47 22.17
N ASP A 63 -14.34 -8.11 21.58
CA ASP A 63 -15.47 -8.99 21.26
C ASP A 63 -15.43 -9.54 19.82
N LEU A 64 -14.37 -9.28 19.07
CA LEU A 64 -14.21 -9.79 17.71
C LEU A 64 -14.01 -11.30 17.72
N ASP A 65 -14.85 -12.01 16.95
CA ASP A 65 -14.72 -13.44 16.75
C ASP A 65 -13.53 -13.74 15.81
N ILE A 66 -12.53 -14.46 16.33
CA ILE A 66 -11.30 -14.80 15.60
C ILE A 66 -11.08 -16.30 15.64
N ILE A 67 -11.14 -16.94 14.47
CA ILE A 67 -10.87 -18.36 14.26
C ILE A 67 -9.41 -18.53 13.85
N ARG A 68 -8.69 -19.42 14.52
CA ARG A 68 -7.28 -19.71 14.25
C ARG A 68 -7.09 -21.17 13.86
N THR A 69 -6.30 -21.41 12.80
CA THR A 69 -5.90 -22.75 12.40
C THR A 69 -4.42 -22.82 12.11
N LYS A 70 -3.81 -23.97 12.41
CA LYS A 70 -2.36 -24.17 12.18
C LYS A 70 -2.00 -24.03 10.71
N ILE A 71 -0.90 -23.37 10.44
CA ILE A 71 -0.29 -23.29 9.12
C ILE A 71 1.09 -23.96 9.15
N TRP A 72 1.41 -24.68 8.08
CA TRP A 72 2.76 -25.14 7.81
C TRP A 72 3.37 -24.29 6.70
N GLU A 73 4.54 -23.70 6.96
CA GLU A 73 5.27 -22.85 6.02
C GLU A 73 6.66 -23.43 5.74
N PRO A 74 7.06 -23.58 4.47
CA PRO A 74 8.36 -24.12 4.09
C PRO A 74 9.56 -23.31 4.64
N TYR A 75 9.34 -22.04 4.98
CA TYR A 75 10.39 -21.18 5.56
C TYR A 75 10.82 -21.59 6.96
N GLN A 76 9.99 -22.31 7.70
CA GLN A 76 10.38 -22.89 9.00
C GLN A 76 11.52 -23.90 8.85
N LEU A 77 11.59 -24.59 7.70
CA LEU A 77 12.73 -25.46 7.37
C LEU A 77 13.97 -24.68 6.92
N ALA A 78 13.79 -23.53 6.27
CA ALA A 78 14.90 -22.72 5.78
C ALA A 78 15.67 -22.02 6.91
N GLU A 79 15.06 -21.81 8.08
CA GLU A 79 15.73 -21.30 9.29
C GLU A 79 16.80 -22.27 9.82
N PHE A 80 16.65 -23.57 9.57
CA PHE A 80 17.68 -24.57 9.88
C PHE A 80 18.90 -24.49 8.94
N PHE A 81 18.79 -23.83 7.78
CA PHE A 81 19.82 -23.81 6.74
C PHE A 81 20.59 -22.48 6.59
N GLY A 82 20.34 -21.45 7.44
CA GLY A 82 21.19 -20.24 7.47
C GLY A 82 20.49 -18.94 7.84
N LYS A 83 21.26 -18.04 8.49
CA LYS A 83 20.82 -16.73 9.02
C LYS A 83 20.47 -15.66 7.97
N ASP A 84 20.79 -15.89 6.68
CA ASP A 84 20.60 -14.89 5.60
C ASP A 84 19.15 -14.79 5.07
N ASN A 85 18.24 -15.62 5.55
CA ASN A 85 16.90 -15.73 5.00
C ASN A 85 15.88 -14.70 5.51
N LYS A 86 16.26 -13.78 6.42
CA LYS A 86 15.32 -12.74 6.93
C LYS A 86 14.80 -11.80 5.83
N LYS A 87 15.61 -11.50 4.81
CA LYS A 87 15.23 -10.65 3.66
C LYS A 87 14.17 -11.29 2.76
N PHE A 88 14.13 -12.63 2.69
CA PHE A 88 13.13 -13.35 1.90
C PHE A 88 11.72 -13.34 2.52
N LYS A 89 11.59 -13.12 3.83
CA LYS A 89 10.30 -13.09 4.53
C LYS A 89 9.44 -11.89 4.11
N ALA A 90 10.06 -10.77 3.76
CA ALA A 90 9.38 -9.51 3.49
C ALA A 90 8.80 -9.37 2.07
N GLY A 91 8.97 -10.37 1.19
CA GLY A 91 8.59 -10.22 -0.23
C GLY A 91 9.46 -9.22 -1.00
N GLN A 92 10.46 -8.63 -0.34
CA GLN A 92 11.45 -7.76 -0.97
C GLN A 92 12.48 -8.64 -1.69
N PHE A 93 12.40 -8.63 -3.02
CA PHE A 93 13.43 -9.22 -3.85
C PHE A 93 14.56 -8.21 -3.96
N ASP A 94 15.73 -8.56 -3.39
CA ASP A 94 16.96 -7.82 -3.66
C ASP A 94 17.32 -8.09 -5.13
N VAL A 95 17.01 -7.15 -6.00
CA VAL A 95 17.22 -7.24 -7.46
C VAL A 95 18.68 -6.90 -7.81
N GLY A 96 19.61 -6.91 -6.83
CA GLY A 96 21.02 -6.65 -7.05
C GLY A 96 21.68 -7.67 -8.00
N GLU A 97 22.54 -7.18 -8.87
CA GLU A 97 23.25 -8.00 -9.88
C GLU A 97 24.12 -9.14 -9.29
N ASN A 98 24.42 -9.12 -8.00
CA ASN A 98 25.30 -10.07 -7.29
C ASN A 98 24.54 -11.11 -6.45
N GLN A 99 23.45 -11.67 -6.95
CA GLN A 99 22.77 -12.77 -6.25
C GLN A 99 23.57 -14.07 -6.32
N SER A 100 23.75 -14.71 -5.14
CA SER A 100 24.38 -16.04 -5.08
C SER A 100 23.53 -17.08 -5.85
N TRP A 101 24.17 -18.14 -6.37
CA TRP A 101 23.46 -19.20 -7.08
C TRP A 101 22.40 -19.88 -6.19
N LYS A 102 22.62 -19.96 -4.87
CA LYS A 102 21.65 -20.50 -3.89
C LYS A 102 20.40 -19.63 -3.81
N SER A 103 20.56 -18.29 -3.83
CA SER A 103 19.44 -17.35 -3.87
C SER A 103 18.63 -17.50 -5.16
N LYS A 104 19.31 -17.62 -6.31
CA LYS A 104 18.67 -17.83 -7.62
C LYS A 104 17.87 -19.14 -7.65
N LEU A 105 18.43 -20.22 -7.10
CA LEU A 105 17.74 -21.52 -6.99
C LEU A 105 16.53 -21.44 -6.05
N SER A 106 16.66 -20.78 -4.90
CA SER A 106 15.56 -20.58 -3.96
C SER A 106 14.38 -19.82 -4.57
N ILE A 107 14.66 -18.73 -5.32
CA ILE A 107 13.64 -17.96 -6.05
C ILE A 107 12.95 -18.84 -7.10
N TRP A 108 13.73 -19.61 -7.85
CA TRP A 108 13.21 -20.51 -8.88
C TRP A 108 12.32 -21.62 -8.27
N ILE A 109 12.75 -22.27 -7.19
CA ILE A 109 11.94 -23.27 -6.47
C ILE A 109 10.66 -22.64 -5.97
N ARG A 110 10.75 -21.46 -5.34
CA ARG A 110 9.58 -20.74 -4.82
C ARG A 110 8.55 -20.45 -5.91
N GLY A 111 8.99 -19.93 -7.06
CA GLY A 111 8.08 -19.56 -8.15
C GLY A 111 7.44 -20.75 -8.85
N ASN A 112 8.16 -21.88 -8.94
CA ASN A 112 7.72 -23.00 -9.77
C ASN A 112 7.01 -24.12 -9.00
N PHE A 113 7.28 -24.27 -7.69
CA PHE A 113 6.69 -25.35 -6.89
C PHE A 113 5.68 -24.87 -5.85
N PHE A 114 5.76 -23.62 -5.39
CA PHE A 114 4.82 -23.06 -4.43
C PHE A 114 3.86 -22.08 -5.13
N ILE A 115 2.91 -22.61 -5.88
CA ILE A 115 1.97 -21.84 -6.69
C ILE A 115 0.62 -21.76 -5.98
N PRO A 116 0.11 -20.54 -5.70
CA PRO A 116 0.64 -19.21 -6.10
C PRO A 116 1.76 -18.68 -5.21
N ASP A 117 1.87 -19.16 -3.97
CA ASP A 117 2.87 -18.75 -2.98
C ASP A 117 3.04 -19.84 -1.91
N ALA A 118 3.97 -19.61 -0.97
CA ALA A 118 4.32 -20.59 0.05
C ALA A 118 3.20 -20.92 1.06
N ARG A 119 2.09 -20.16 1.07
CA ARG A 119 0.93 -20.38 1.93
C ARG A 119 -0.08 -21.36 1.30
N VAL A 120 0.21 -21.87 0.12
CA VAL A 120 -0.63 -22.86 -0.59
C VAL A 120 -0.93 -24.09 0.28
N PHE A 121 -0.02 -24.45 1.18
CA PHE A 121 -0.22 -25.57 2.11
C PHE A 121 -1.31 -25.33 3.16
N TRP A 122 -1.65 -24.07 3.41
CA TRP A 122 -2.74 -23.70 4.31
C TRP A 122 -4.12 -23.82 3.65
N VAL A 123 -4.18 -23.88 2.32
CA VAL A 123 -5.45 -23.93 1.57
C VAL A 123 -6.29 -25.13 1.96
N LYS A 124 -5.75 -26.36 1.80
CA LYS A 124 -6.51 -27.60 2.05
C LYS A 124 -7.02 -27.70 3.50
N PRO A 125 -6.19 -27.54 4.56
CA PRO A 125 -6.68 -27.63 5.94
C PRO A 125 -7.70 -26.52 6.27
N SER A 126 -7.53 -25.31 5.72
CA SER A 126 -8.50 -24.22 5.89
C SER A 126 -9.85 -24.55 5.26
N VAL A 127 -9.85 -25.09 4.04
CA VAL A 127 -11.07 -25.51 3.34
C VAL A 127 -11.79 -26.60 4.11
N GLU A 128 -11.08 -27.63 4.59
CA GLU A 128 -11.66 -28.73 5.37
C GLU A 128 -12.31 -28.23 6.67
N TYR A 129 -11.65 -27.31 7.38
CA TYR A 129 -12.20 -26.70 8.58
C TYR A 129 -13.43 -25.84 8.25
N LEU A 130 -13.28 -24.92 7.27
CA LEU A 130 -14.32 -23.94 6.95
C LEU A 130 -15.56 -24.56 6.33
N LYS A 131 -15.46 -25.67 5.60
CA LYS A 131 -16.63 -26.44 5.15
C LYS A 131 -17.50 -26.86 6.32
N LYS A 132 -16.92 -27.45 7.36
CA LYS A 132 -17.66 -27.86 8.58
C LYS A 132 -18.23 -26.65 9.31
N HIS A 133 -17.43 -25.58 9.42
CA HIS A 133 -17.85 -24.36 10.12
C HIS A 133 -19.03 -23.67 9.42
N LEU A 134 -18.96 -23.51 8.09
CA LEU A 134 -20.01 -22.86 7.28
C LEU A 134 -21.28 -23.72 7.17
N SER A 135 -21.16 -25.05 7.26
CA SER A 135 -22.34 -25.94 7.32
C SER A 135 -23.09 -25.82 8.66
N ALA A 136 -22.38 -25.47 9.74
CA ALA A 136 -22.98 -25.33 11.07
C ALA A 136 -23.36 -23.85 11.40
N ASN A 137 -22.81 -22.89 10.70
CA ASN A 137 -22.99 -21.47 10.98
C ASN A 137 -23.29 -20.72 9.67
N HIS A 138 -24.37 -19.96 9.67
CA HIS A 138 -24.73 -19.12 8.52
C HIS A 138 -23.81 -17.89 8.44
N PHE A 139 -23.34 -17.60 7.22
CA PHE A 139 -22.68 -16.36 6.84
C PHE A 139 -23.31 -15.84 5.55
N ASP A 140 -23.48 -14.51 5.47
CA ASP A 140 -24.05 -13.85 4.30
C ASP A 140 -22.97 -13.56 3.23
N ALA A 141 -21.72 -13.39 3.66
CA ALA A 141 -20.61 -13.11 2.77
C ALA A 141 -19.28 -13.72 3.26
N LEU A 142 -18.40 -13.96 2.28
CA LEU A 142 -17.03 -14.41 2.45
C LEU A 142 -16.08 -13.42 1.78
N VAL A 143 -14.99 -13.08 2.44
CA VAL A 143 -13.89 -12.31 1.85
C VAL A 143 -12.59 -13.08 1.93
N THR A 144 -11.83 -13.06 0.86
CA THR A 144 -10.43 -13.50 0.85
C THR A 144 -9.56 -12.32 0.42
N THR A 145 -8.45 -12.05 1.12
CA THR A 145 -7.56 -10.93 0.80
C THR A 145 -6.13 -11.37 0.50
N GLY A 146 -5.60 -10.98 -0.62
CA GLY A 146 -4.25 -11.29 -1.12
C GLY A 146 -3.45 -10.03 -1.50
N PRO A 147 -2.10 -10.09 -1.48
CA PRO A 147 -1.28 -11.27 -1.20
C PRO A 147 -1.26 -11.67 0.30
N PRO A 148 -1.06 -12.95 0.64
CA PRO A 148 -0.78 -14.10 -0.25
C PRO A 148 -2.00 -14.49 -1.11
N HIS A 149 -1.77 -14.75 -2.40
CA HIS A 149 -2.87 -15.08 -3.32
C HIS A 149 -3.42 -16.49 -3.14
N SER A 150 -2.71 -17.38 -2.44
CA SER A 150 -3.20 -18.68 -2.03
C SER A 150 -4.50 -18.60 -1.23
N LEU A 151 -4.78 -17.49 -0.55
CA LEU A 151 -6.03 -17.30 0.18
C LEU A 151 -7.25 -17.27 -0.75
N HIS A 152 -7.07 -16.75 -1.98
CA HIS A 152 -8.16 -16.78 -2.98
C HIS A 152 -8.52 -18.21 -3.40
N LEU A 153 -7.57 -19.17 -3.30
CA LEU A 153 -7.87 -20.57 -3.57
C LEU A 153 -8.76 -21.17 -2.47
N ILE A 154 -8.69 -20.67 -1.22
CA ILE A 154 -9.64 -21.06 -0.17
C ILE A 154 -11.04 -20.61 -0.57
N GLY A 155 -11.19 -19.33 -0.97
CA GLY A 155 -12.46 -18.79 -1.45
C GLY A 155 -13.02 -19.56 -2.65
N LEU A 156 -12.16 -19.86 -3.62
CA LEU A 156 -12.51 -20.62 -4.82
C LEU A 156 -13.07 -22.01 -4.49
N GLU A 157 -12.41 -22.74 -3.58
CA GLU A 157 -12.88 -24.07 -3.17
C GLU A 157 -14.16 -23.98 -2.31
N LEU A 158 -14.29 -22.99 -1.45
CA LEU A 158 -15.52 -22.79 -0.67
C LEU A 158 -16.70 -22.42 -1.57
N LYS A 159 -16.50 -21.57 -2.60
CA LYS A 159 -17.55 -21.19 -3.57
C LYS A 159 -18.09 -22.40 -4.34
N LYS A 160 -17.26 -23.41 -4.63
CA LYS A 160 -17.71 -24.67 -5.25
C LYS A 160 -18.68 -25.45 -4.35
N HIS A 161 -18.52 -25.36 -3.01
CA HIS A 161 -19.36 -26.08 -2.05
C HIS A 161 -20.56 -25.26 -1.56
N PHE A 162 -20.44 -23.95 -1.55
CA PHE A 162 -21.44 -22.99 -1.10
C PHE A 162 -21.69 -21.96 -2.22
N PRO A 163 -22.36 -22.35 -3.32
CA PRO A 163 -22.49 -21.49 -4.51
C PRO A 163 -23.27 -20.19 -4.23
N ASP A 164 -24.17 -20.21 -3.25
CA ASP A 164 -24.98 -19.03 -2.88
C ASP A 164 -24.26 -18.09 -1.91
N LEU A 165 -23.15 -18.51 -1.29
CA LEU A 165 -22.34 -17.67 -0.43
C LEU A 165 -21.65 -16.59 -1.26
N LYS A 166 -21.97 -15.32 -0.99
CA LYS A 166 -21.36 -14.19 -1.70
C LYS A 166 -19.87 -14.12 -1.40
N TRP A 167 -19.01 -14.24 -2.42
CA TRP A 167 -17.56 -14.21 -2.27
C TRP A 167 -16.94 -12.97 -2.89
N ILE A 168 -16.21 -12.20 -2.06
CA ILE A 168 -15.40 -11.07 -2.47
C ILE A 168 -13.93 -11.48 -2.44
N ALA A 169 -13.23 -11.33 -3.56
CA ALA A 169 -11.79 -11.52 -3.68
C ALA A 169 -11.08 -10.15 -3.67
N ASP A 170 -10.43 -9.80 -2.56
CA ASP A 170 -9.72 -8.51 -2.40
C ASP A 170 -8.26 -8.64 -2.84
N PHE A 171 -7.96 -8.14 -4.03
CA PHE A 171 -6.61 -8.07 -4.60
C PHE A 171 -5.98 -6.74 -4.20
N ARG A 172 -5.18 -6.74 -3.15
CA ARG A 172 -4.43 -5.54 -2.74
C ARG A 172 -3.30 -5.21 -3.71
N ASP A 173 -2.79 -6.23 -4.38
CA ASP A 173 -1.81 -6.15 -5.46
C ASP A 173 -2.23 -7.11 -6.59
N PRO A 174 -1.90 -6.80 -7.86
CA PRO A 174 -2.11 -7.74 -8.97
C PRO A 174 -1.33 -9.04 -8.74
N TRP A 175 -1.88 -10.18 -9.15
CA TRP A 175 -1.20 -11.46 -8.97
C TRP A 175 -0.13 -11.70 -10.03
N THR A 176 -0.51 -11.75 -11.31
CA THR A 176 0.44 -12.06 -12.39
C THR A 176 1.08 -10.82 -13.02
N GLU A 177 0.61 -9.63 -12.70
CA GLU A 177 1.11 -8.35 -13.25
C GLU A 177 1.92 -7.53 -12.26
N ILE A 178 2.12 -8.04 -11.04
CA ILE A 178 2.95 -7.36 -10.05
C ILE A 178 4.40 -7.26 -10.55
N SER A 179 5.07 -6.15 -10.26
CA SER A 179 6.38 -5.80 -10.81
C SER A 179 7.46 -6.87 -10.62
N TYR A 180 7.43 -7.59 -9.49
CA TYR A 180 8.41 -8.64 -9.20
C TYR A 180 8.10 -10.00 -9.86
N TYR A 181 6.92 -10.20 -10.45
CA TYR A 181 6.52 -11.47 -11.06
C TYR A 181 7.52 -11.97 -12.11
N LYS A 182 8.03 -11.07 -12.95
CA LYS A 182 9.07 -11.37 -13.95
C LYS A 182 10.40 -11.89 -13.35
N HIS A 183 10.66 -11.59 -12.08
CA HIS A 183 11.89 -12.01 -11.39
C HIS A 183 11.79 -13.41 -10.76
N LEU A 184 10.59 -14.02 -10.75
CA LEU A 184 10.37 -15.37 -10.22
C LEU A 184 10.99 -16.48 -11.10
N LYS A 185 11.43 -16.16 -12.33
CA LYS A 185 12.02 -17.11 -13.27
C LYS A 185 11.17 -18.36 -13.51
N LEU A 186 9.89 -18.11 -13.79
CA LEU A 186 8.91 -19.17 -13.96
C LEU A 186 9.17 -19.99 -15.22
N THR A 187 8.93 -21.30 -15.14
CA THR A 187 8.74 -22.15 -16.31
C THR A 187 7.41 -21.80 -16.99
N GLN A 188 7.27 -22.14 -18.29
CA GLN A 188 6.02 -21.92 -19.01
C GLN A 188 4.82 -22.62 -18.34
N ALA A 189 5.04 -23.80 -17.76
CA ALA A 189 4.01 -24.55 -17.06
C ALA A 189 3.57 -23.84 -15.77
N ALA A 190 4.53 -23.31 -14.98
CA ALA A 190 4.24 -22.54 -13.78
C ALA A 190 3.52 -21.22 -14.09
N ASP A 191 3.99 -20.45 -15.08
CA ASP A 191 3.34 -19.22 -15.51
C ASP A 191 1.91 -19.47 -15.97
N ARG A 192 1.70 -20.51 -16.81
CA ARG A 192 0.34 -20.90 -17.24
C ARG A 192 -0.54 -21.24 -16.04
N LYS A 193 -0.01 -21.98 -15.05
CA LYS A 193 -0.78 -22.33 -13.85
C LYS A 193 -1.17 -21.12 -13.03
N HIS A 194 -0.25 -20.16 -12.82
CA HIS A 194 -0.58 -18.90 -12.13
C HIS A 194 -1.71 -18.15 -12.85
N ARG A 195 -1.59 -17.97 -14.19
CA ARG A 195 -2.60 -17.25 -14.99
C ARG A 195 -3.94 -17.97 -15.00
N CYS A 196 -3.96 -19.29 -15.10
CA CYS A 196 -5.20 -20.07 -15.02
C CYS A 196 -5.89 -19.90 -13.66
N LEU A 197 -5.14 -19.96 -12.56
CA LEU A 197 -5.69 -19.78 -11.22
C LEU A 197 -6.22 -18.35 -10.99
N GLU A 198 -5.46 -17.33 -11.39
CA GLU A 198 -5.91 -15.93 -11.35
C GLU A 198 -7.22 -15.76 -12.14
N GLN A 199 -7.27 -16.30 -13.36
CA GLN A 199 -8.45 -16.23 -14.22
C GLN A 199 -9.67 -16.96 -13.62
N GLU A 200 -9.44 -18.12 -13.00
CA GLU A 200 -10.53 -18.87 -12.32
C GLU A 200 -11.09 -18.06 -11.14
N VAL A 201 -10.23 -17.40 -10.36
CA VAL A 201 -10.67 -16.50 -9.29
C VAL A 201 -11.50 -15.34 -9.83
N PHE A 202 -11.05 -14.68 -10.91
CA PHE A 202 -11.79 -13.57 -11.53
C PHE A 202 -13.17 -13.98 -12.05
N GLN A 203 -13.31 -15.21 -12.55
CA GLN A 203 -14.56 -15.73 -13.09
C GLN A 203 -15.52 -16.21 -12.00
N LYS A 204 -15.03 -16.65 -10.84
CA LYS A 204 -15.84 -17.30 -9.81
C LYS A 204 -16.14 -16.40 -8.61
N ALA A 205 -15.33 -15.37 -8.37
CA ALA A 205 -15.66 -14.36 -7.35
C ALA A 205 -16.86 -13.54 -7.79
N ASP A 206 -17.82 -13.33 -6.89
CA ASP A 206 -18.98 -12.47 -7.17
C ASP A 206 -18.55 -11.02 -7.31
N VAL A 207 -17.52 -10.61 -6.57
CA VAL A 207 -16.88 -9.30 -6.63
C VAL A 207 -15.37 -9.44 -6.47
N THR A 208 -14.63 -8.74 -7.30
CA THR A 208 -13.18 -8.57 -7.16
C THR A 208 -12.87 -7.12 -6.73
N LEU A 209 -12.11 -6.93 -5.66
CA LEU A 209 -11.66 -5.60 -5.26
C LEU A 209 -10.21 -5.37 -5.71
N ALA A 210 -9.94 -4.15 -6.12
CA ALA A 210 -8.58 -3.63 -6.35
C ALA A 210 -8.35 -2.40 -5.47
N THR A 211 -7.08 -2.12 -5.14
CA THR A 211 -6.69 -0.94 -4.36
C THR A 211 -6.38 0.28 -5.23
N SER A 212 -6.44 0.12 -6.55
CA SER A 212 -6.18 1.19 -7.51
C SER A 212 -7.21 1.18 -8.65
N PHE A 213 -7.43 2.34 -9.28
CA PHE A 213 -8.37 2.47 -10.39
C PHE A 213 -7.88 1.71 -11.63
N SER A 214 -6.58 1.81 -11.90
CA SER A 214 -5.94 1.12 -13.03
C SER A 214 -6.02 -0.39 -12.90
N ASP A 215 -5.79 -0.95 -11.69
CA ASP A 215 -5.90 -2.39 -11.48
C ASP A 215 -7.34 -2.87 -11.58
N ALA A 216 -8.30 -2.12 -11.04
CA ALA A 216 -9.73 -2.45 -11.21
C ALA A 216 -10.13 -2.49 -12.69
N GLU A 217 -9.64 -1.55 -13.51
CA GLU A 217 -9.88 -1.56 -14.94
C GLU A 217 -9.21 -2.75 -15.64
N ASN A 218 -7.96 -3.06 -15.28
CA ASN A 218 -7.25 -4.22 -15.82
C ASN A 218 -7.95 -5.54 -15.46
N PHE A 219 -8.45 -5.67 -14.24
CA PHE A 219 -9.20 -6.86 -13.81
C PHE A 219 -10.52 -6.99 -14.57
N ARG A 220 -11.24 -5.88 -14.85
CA ARG A 220 -12.44 -5.90 -15.69
C ARG A 220 -12.11 -6.35 -17.12
N LYS A 221 -11.01 -5.88 -17.71
CA LYS A 221 -10.53 -6.34 -19.04
C LYS A 221 -10.22 -7.83 -19.07
N LYS A 222 -9.85 -8.43 -17.92
CA LYS A 222 -9.66 -9.87 -17.75
C LYS A 222 -10.97 -10.62 -17.43
N GLY A 223 -12.12 -9.94 -17.39
CA GLY A 223 -13.44 -10.54 -17.16
C GLY A 223 -13.88 -10.60 -15.71
N ALA A 224 -13.16 -9.94 -14.78
CA ALA A 224 -13.59 -9.85 -13.39
C ALA A 224 -14.70 -8.81 -13.20
N HIS A 225 -15.64 -9.07 -12.30
CA HIS A 225 -16.58 -8.06 -11.80
C HIS A 225 -15.86 -7.21 -10.75
N ALA A 226 -15.03 -6.26 -11.22
CA ALA A 226 -14.05 -5.58 -10.40
C ALA A 226 -14.43 -4.14 -10.03
N PHE A 227 -14.18 -3.78 -8.76
CA PHE A 227 -14.37 -2.45 -8.20
C PHE A 227 -13.08 -1.96 -7.51
N CYS A 228 -12.89 -0.64 -7.52
CA CYS A 228 -11.81 -0.02 -6.79
C CYS A 228 -12.28 0.43 -5.42
N ILE A 229 -11.66 -0.11 -4.37
CA ILE A 229 -11.71 0.43 -3.01
C ILE A 229 -10.27 0.64 -2.58
N THR A 230 -9.81 1.88 -2.60
CA THR A 230 -8.42 2.26 -2.27
C THR A 230 -8.09 1.97 -0.80
N ASN A 231 -6.83 2.12 -0.43
CA ASN A 231 -6.49 2.36 0.98
C ASN A 231 -7.01 3.75 1.38
N GLY A 232 -6.93 4.08 2.66
CA GLY A 232 -7.48 5.33 3.14
C GLY A 232 -6.90 5.72 4.49
N PHE A 233 -7.50 6.73 5.13
CA PHE A 233 -7.08 7.30 6.41
C PHE A 233 -8.15 7.19 7.49
N ASP A 234 -7.73 7.25 8.75
CA ASP A 234 -8.58 7.58 9.90
C ASP A 234 -8.25 9.01 10.37
N ARG A 235 -9.27 9.86 10.56
CA ARG A 235 -9.05 11.26 11.00
C ARG A 235 -8.31 11.37 12.33
N ASN A 236 -8.45 10.38 13.21
CA ASN A 236 -7.80 10.36 14.52
C ASN A 236 -6.29 10.08 14.45
N GLU A 237 -5.75 9.74 13.27
CA GLU A 237 -4.32 9.48 13.07
C GLU A 237 -3.50 10.78 13.05
N ILE A 238 -4.15 11.91 12.75
CA ILE A 238 -3.50 13.23 12.79
C ILE A 238 -4.22 14.07 13.84
N THR A 239 -3.64 14.16 15.03
CA THR A 239 -4.13 14.98 16.13
C THR A 239 -3.31 16.26 16.25
N GLY A 240 -3.97 17.39 16.11
CA GLY A 240 -3.42 18.72 16.39
C GLY A 240 -3.62 19.71 15.22
N ASN A 241 -4.27 20.84 15.51
CA ASN A 241 -4.15 22.03 14.70
C ASN A 241 -2.75 22.60 14.95
N VAL A 242 -1.76 22.18 14.17
CA VAL A 242 -0.47 22.88 14.16
C VAL A 242 -0.70 24.16 13.38
N ALA A 243 -0.70 25.28 14.07
CA ALA A 243 -0.70 26.58 13.41
C ALA A 243 0.59 26.67 12.57
N GLN A 244 0.44 26.59 11.24
CA GLN A 244 1.55 26.75 10.32
C GLN A 244 1.98 28.24 10.34
N ASN A 245 2.89 28.56 11.21
CA ASN A 245 3.61 29.83 11.17
C ASN A 245 5.10 29.55 10.97
N ASN A 246 5.38 28.79 9.90
CA ASN A 246 6.73 28.41 9.56
C ASN A 246 7.51 29.64 9.06
N SER A 247 8.63 29.94 9.71
CA SER A 247 9.57 30.95 9.22
C SER A 247 10.35 30.50 7.97
N LYS A 248 10.13 29.25 7.53
CA LYS A 248 10.77 28.60 6.39
C LYS A 248 9.71 27.98 5.47
N PHE A 249 10.00 27.94 4.19
CA PHE A 249 9.26 27.20 3.18
C PHE A 249 9.74 25.74 3.21
N ILE A 250 8.93 24.86 3.77
CA ILE A 250 9.32 23.47 4.08
C ILE A 250 8.78 22.53 3.02
N LEU A 251 9.67 21.89 2.25
CA LEU A 251 9.38 20.77 1.37
C LEU A 251 9.83 19.47 2.04
N SER A 252 8.93 18.52 2.29
CA SER A 252 9.26 17.29 3.00
C SER A 252 8.98 16.03 2.19
N TYR A 253 9.87 15.05 2.29
CA TYR A 253 9.66 13.68 1.87
C TYR A 253 9.64 12.76 3.09
N ILE A 254 8.55 12.02 3.31
CA ILE A 254 8.43 11.08 4.41
C ILE A 254 8.39 9.65 3.86
N GLY A 255 9.32 8.78 4.30
CA GLY A 255 9.41 7.38 3.95
C GLY A 255 10.75 6.98 3.32
N VAL A 256 10.73 5.95 2.45
CA VAL A 256 11.94 5.42 1.82
C VAL A 256 12.11 6.01 0.41
N LEU A 257 13.18 6.77 0.17
CA LEU A 257 13.53 7.33 -1.14
C LEU A 257 14.68 6.53 -1.76
N GLU A 258 14.36 5.81 -2.82
CA GLU A 258 15.29 4.96 -3.57
C GLU A 258 15.68 5.60 -4.91
N GLN A 259 16.82 5.20 -5.47
CA GLN A 259 17.32 5.71 -6.75
C GLN A 259 16.32 5.59 -7.91
N LEU A 260 15.56 4.50 -7.95
CA LEU A 260 14.58 4.26 -9.02
C LEU A 260 13.38 5.24 -8.98
N ARG A 261 13.18 5.94 -7.86
CA ARG A 261 12.12 6.93 -7.65
C ARG A 261 12.68 8.33 -7.35
N ASN A 262 13.97 8.53 -7.60
CA ASN A 262 14.65 9.79 -7.36
C ASN A 262 14.20 10.87 -8.36
N PRO A 263 13.52 11.95 -7.94
CA PRO A 263 13.06 13.02 -8.81
C PRO A 263 14.19 14.00 -9.13
N LYS A 264 15.19 13.56 -9.91
CA LYS A 264 16.39 14.38 -10.27
C LYS A 264 16.02 15.73 -10.85
N ILE A 265 14.92 15.81 -11.60
CA ILE A 265 14.39 17.05 -12.17
C ILE A 265 14.02 18.06 -11.07
N LEU A 266 13.47 17.59 -9.93
CA LEU A 266 13.15 18.46 -8.79
C LEU A 266 14.42 19.07 -8.20
N TRP A 267 15.45 18.25 -7.99
CA TRP A 267 16.71 18.72 -7.45
C TRP A 267 17.42 19.72 -8.37
N LYS A 268 17.36 19.46 -9.68
CA LYS A 268 17.87 20.39 -10.70
C LYS A 268 17.17 21.75 -10.60
N VAL A 269 15.83 21.77 -10.63
CA VAL A 269 15.04 23.01 -10.57
C VAL A 269 15.26 23.75 -9.26
N LEU A 270 15.33 23.06 -8.13
CA LEU A 270 15.62 23.69 -6.84
C LEU A 270 17.02 24.32 -6.81
N ASN A 271 18.04 23.63 -7.37
CA ASN A 271 19.39 24.20 -7.50
C ASN A 271 19.40 25.51 -8.31
N GLU A 272 18.68 25.54 -9.46
CA GLU A 272 18.55 26.77 -10.26
C GLU A 272 17.90 27.89 -9.45
N LEU A 273 16.76 27.61 -8.79
CA LEU A 273 16.05 28.62 -8.00
C LEU A 273 16.88 29.16 -6.83
N ILE A 274 17.68 28.33 -6.18
CA ILE A 274 18.61 28.73 -5.11
C ILE A 274 19.73 29.62 -5.66
N SER A 275 20.29 29.28 -6.82
CA SER A 275 21.34 30.05 -7.47
C SER A 275 20.85 31.41 -7.93
N ASP A 276 19.62 31.46 -8.48
CA ASP A 276 19.02 32.68 -9.02
C ASP A 276 18.49 33.62 -7.92
N ASN A 277 18.11 33.08 -6.74
CA ASN A 277 17.46 33.87 -5.69
C ASN A 277 17.95 33.51 -4.28
N LYS A 278 18.77 34.39 -3.70
CA LYS A 278 19.31 34.21 -2.33
C LYS A 278 18.24 34.23 -1.25
N VAL A 279 17.13 34.94 -1.45
CA VAL A 279 15.99 34.93 -0.50
C VAL A 279 15.30 33.60 -0.53
N PHE A 280 15.08 33.04 -1.71
CA PHE A 280 14.54 31.67 -1.84
C PHE A 280 15.45 30.65 -1.13
N LYS A 281 16.80 30.75 -1.31
CA LYS A 281 17.76 29.89 -0.59
C LYS A 281 17.62 30.04 0.92
N SER A 282 17.49 31.27 1.42
CA SER A 282 17.38 31.51 2.87
C SER A 282 16.05 30.97 3.45
N ASP A 283 15.01 30.95 2.67
CA ASP A 283 13.69 30.52 3.14
C ASP A 283 13.46 29.00 3.00
N LEU A 284 14.05 28.36 1.99
CA LEU A 284 13.83 26.94 1.70
C LEU A 284 14.42 26.03 2.79
N GLN A 285 13.65 25.01 3.15
CA GLN A 285 14.10 23.87 3.93
C GLN A 285 13.61 22.57 3.29
N LEU A 286 14.54 21.70 2.89
CA LEU A 286 14.24 20.39 2.31
C LEU A 286 14.44 19.31 3.37
N LYS A 287 13.35 18.70 3.84
CA LYS A 287 13.38 17.69 4.90
C LYS A 287 13.20 16.27 4.36
N PHE A 288 14.02 15.36 4.84
CA PHE A 288 13.87 13.91 4.63
C PHE A 288 13.60 13.23 5.95
N VAL A 289 12.48 12.51 6.04
CA VAL A 289 12.11 11.69 7.19
C VAL A 289 12.04 10.23 6.72
N GLY A 290 12.87 9.39 7.28
CA GLY A 290 13.01 7.99 6.90
C GLY A 290 14.34 7.70 6.20
N ARG A 291 14.38 6.65 5.39
CA ARG A 291 15.59 6.23 4.71
C ARG A 291 15.71 6.88 3.32
N VAL A 292 16.80 7.53 3.08
CA VAL A 292 17.19 8.04 1.75
C VAL A 292 18.42 7.26 1.26
N ASP A 293 18.45 6.92 -0.02
CA ASP A 293 19.61 6.27 -0.64
C ASP A 293 20.85 7.17 -0.55
N ASP A 294 21.99 6.58 -0.14
CA ASP A 294 23.23 7.33 0.11
C ASP A 294 23.75 8.09 -1.14
N LYS A 295 23.46 7.59 -2.35
CA LYS A 295 23.84 8.28 -3.58
C LYS A 295 23.04 9.56 -3.79
N ILE A 296 21.76 9.58 -3.38
CA ILE A 296 20.92 10.77 -3.45
C ILE A 296 21.48 11.84 -2.49
N LEU A 297 21.78 11.47 -1.26
CA LEU A 297 22.37 12.37 -0.27
C LEU A 297 23.72 12.91 -0.75
N ALA A 298 24.58 12.03 -1.28
CA ALA A 298 25.89 12.44 -1.83
C ALA A 298 25.79 13.37 -3.05
N GLU A 299 24.75 13.23 -3.89
CA GLU A 299 24.46 14.16 -4.99
C GLU A 299 24.06 15.54 -4.45
N MET A 300 23.22 15.59 -3.40
CA MET A 300 22.81 16.83 -2.76
C MET A 300 23.95 17.55 -2.04
N ASP A 301 24.80 16.82 -1.34
CA ASP A 301 25.96 17.36 -0.65
C ASP A 301 26.98 18.05 -1.60
N ARG A 302 26.99 17.65 -2.88
CA ARG A 302 27.83 18.23 -3.93
C ARG A 302 27.18 19.36 -4.70
N SER A 303 25.99 19.79 -4.29
CA SER A 303 25.19 20.80 -4.95
C SER A 303 24.90 21.98 -4.02
N GLU A 304 24.27 23.03 -4.52
CA GLU A 304 23.81 24.18 -3.72
C GLU A 304 22.73 23.78 -2.69
N LEU A 305 22.14 22.57 -2.81
CA LEU A 305 21.13 22.07 -1.88
C LEU A 305 21.70 21.69 -0.51
N LYS A 306 23.00 21.45 -0.37
CA LYS A 306 23.63 20.98 0.86
C LYS A 306 23.25 21.81 2.10
N ASP A 307 23.11 23.13 1.93
CA ASP A 307 22.84 24.06 3.04
C ASP A 307 21.37 24.09 3.46
N VAL A 308 20.46 23.56 2.64
CA VAL A 308 19.01 23.56 2.87
C VAL A 308 18.42 22.16 3.13
N VAL A 309 19.24 21.11 2.99
CA VAL A 309 18.85 19.71 3.22
C VAL A 309 18.96 19.35 4.70
N HIS A 310 17.89 18.78 5.24
CA HIS A 310 17.81 18.26 6.60
C HIS A 310 17.37 16.79 6.58
N ASN A 311 18.30 15.85 6.72
CA ASN A 311 18.03 14.44 6.82
C ASN A 311 17.79 14.05 8.28
N LEU A 312 16.53 13.86 8.67
CA LEU A 312 16.11 13.52 10.04
C LEU A 312 16.21 12.01 10.34
N GLY A 313 16.47 11.19 9.30
CA GLY A 313 16.50 9.75 9.47
C GLY A 313 15.14 9.16 9.85
N TYR A 314 15.17 7.98 10.47
CA TYR A 314 13.95 7.28 10.90
C TYR A 314 13.35 7.94 12.14
N LEU A 315 12.07 8.31 12.04
CA LEU A 315 11.27 8.81 13.16
C LEU A 315 10.13 7.84 13.50
N SER A 316 9.61 7.95 14.72
CA SER A 316 8.37 7.25 15.08
C SER A 316 7.19 7.77 14.23
N HIS A 317 6.13 6.98 14.09
CA HIS A 317 4.96 7.39 13.29
C HIS A 317 4.36 8.71 13.79
N SER A 318 4.26 8.90 15.11
CA SER A 318 3.76 10.16 15.70
C SER A 318 4.66 11.36 15.39
N ALA A 319 6.00 11.19 15.47
CA ALA A 319 6.94 12.25 15.11
C ALA A 319 6.92 12.56 13.61
N ALA A 320 6.80 11.53 12.76
CA ALA A 320 6.64 11.72 11.31
C ALA A 320 5.34 12.47 10.96
N ASN A 321 4.25 12.24 11.69
CA ASN A 321 2.99 12.98 11.54
C ASN A 321 3.16 14.47 11.87
N VAL A 322 3.94 14.81 12.88
CA VAL A 322 4.26 16.21 13.20
C VAL A 322 5.04 16.87 12.05
N GLU A 323 6.04 16.18 11.50
CA GLU A 323 6.79 16.70 10.35
C GLU A 323 5.91 16.86 9.10
N MET A 324 4.96 15.93 8.85
CA MET A 324 3.98 16.08 7.76
C MET A 324 3.13 17.34 7.94
N GLN A 325 2.62 17.57 9.14
CA GLN A 325 1.77 18.74 9.43
C GLN A 325 2.53 20.07 9.31
N ASN A 326 3.80 20.08 9.71
CA ASN A 326 4.67 21.27 9.66
C ASN A 326 5.26 21.55 8.27
N SER A 327 4.88 20.81 7.24
CA SER A 327 5.38 20.98 5.88
C SER A 327 4.44 21.87 5.07
N ASP A 328 4.99 22.69 4.19
CA ASP A 328 4.20 23.49 3.25
C ASP A 328 3.95 22.73 1.95
N LEU A 329 4.89 21.85 1.58
CA LEU A 329 4.82 21.01 0.39
C LEU A 329 5.26 19.58 0.71
N LEU A 330 4.40 18.59 0.46
CA LEU A 330 4.64 17.18 0.74
C LEU A 330 4.96 16.41 -0.55
N LEU A 331 6.09 15.75 -0.61
CA LEU A 331 6.59 15.06 -1.80
C LEU A 331 6.20 13.59 -1.83
N ILE A 332 5.61 13.16 -2.95
CA ILE A 332 5.36 11.75 -3.30
C ILE A 332 6.14 11.40 -4.56
N THR A 333 6.82 10.26 -4.58
CA THR A 333 7.50 9.75 -5.76
C THR A 333 7.09 8.31 -6.06
N ASN A 334 6.73 8.04 -7.30
CA ASN A 334 6.54 6.71 -7.87
C ASN A 334 7.65 6.41 -8.89
N PHE A 335 7.71 5.17 -9.38
CA PHE A 335 8.61 4.84 -10.49
C PHE A 335 8.16 5.56 -11.77
N PRO A 336 9.08 5.95 -12.66
CA PRO A 336 8.74 6.61 -13.92
C PRO A 336 8.09 5.68 -14.97
N ASP A 337 8.15 4.37 -14.76
CA ASP A 337 7.64 3.35 -15.67
C ASP A 337 6.09 3.32 -15.67
N GLU A 338 5.48 3.27 -16.86
CA GLU A 338 4.02 3.21 -17.06
C GLU A 338 3.34 2.06 -16.30
N ARG A 339 4.07 0.97 -16.00
CA ARG A 339 3.56 -0.13 -15.18
C ARG A 339 3.31 0.25 -13.73
N SER A 340 3.83 1.39 -13.28
CA SER A 340 3.61 1.92 -11.94
C SER A 340 2.39 2.84 -11.83
N LYS A 341 1.64 3.07 -12.91
CA LYS A 341 0.51 4.01 -12.92
C LYS A 341 -0.55 3.71 -11.87
N GLY A 342 -0.80 2.44 -11.57
CA GLY A 342 -1.74 1.99 -10.54
C GLY A 342 -1.17 1.99 -9.12
N ILE A 343 0.11 2.33 -8.91
CA ILE A 343 0.69 2.36 -7.56
C ILE A 343 0.24 3.62 -6.83
N ILE A 344 -0.60 3.44 -5.81
CA ILE A 344 -1.05 4.50 -4.90
C ILE A 344 -0.31 4.33 -3.57
N PRO A 345 0.73 5.14 -3.28
CA PRO A 345 1.43 5.06 -2.00
C PRO A 345 0.50 5.38 -0.84
N GLY A 346 0.49 4.56 0.22
CA GLY A 346 -0.39 4.75 1.36
C GLY A 346 -0.29 6.14 2.01
N LYS A 347 0.90 6.73 2.01
CA LYS A 347 1.16 8.07 2.54
C LYS A 347 0.33 9.19 1.90
N ILE A 348 -0.20 9.02 0.66
CA ILE A 348 -1.05 10.04 0.04
C ILE A 348 -2.27 10.33 0.90
N PHE A 349 -2.85 9.29 1.51
CA PHE A 349 -4.04 9.45 2.35
C PHE A 349 -3.72 10.18 3.66
N GLU A 350 -2.54 9.95 4.23
CA GLU A 350 -2.04 10.70 5.39
C GLU A 350 -1.76 12.16 5.02
N TYR A 351 -1.19 12.41 3.84
CA TYR A 351 -0.93 13.76 3.34
C TYR A 351 -2.23 14.55 3.08
N LEU A 352 -3.28 13.89 2.54
CA LEU A 352 -4.58 14.52 2.30
C LEU A 352 -5.20 15.10 3.58
N ILE A 353 -5.02 14.45 4.73
CA ILE A 353 -5.59 14.91 6.01
C ILE A 353 -4.85 16.14 6.54
N THR A 354 -3.56 16.31 6.22
CA THR A 354 -2.79 17.48 6.69
C THR A 354 -3.33 18.78 6.13
N GLY A 355 -3.98 18.73 4.96
CA GLY A 355 -4.40 19.92 4.22
C GLY A 355 -3.28 20.61 3.45
N ASN A 356 -2.05 20.10 3.56
CA ASN A 356 -0.87 20.65 2.90
C ASN A 356 -0.84 20.29 1.42
N GLN A 357 -0.17 21.13 0.62
CA GLN A 357 -0.05 20.89 -0.80
C GLN A 357 0.83 19.67 -1.10
N ILE A 358 0.41 18.83 -2.06
CA ILE A 358 1.14 17.62 -2.44
C ILE A 358 1.78 17.82 -3.81
N LEU A 359 3.09 17.57 -3.87
CA LEU A 359 3.88 17.48 -5.10
C LEU A 359 4.14 16.00 -5.40
N SER A 360 3.72 15.52 -6.55
CA SER A 360 3.87 14.12 -6.90
C SER A 360 4.64 13.91 -8.20
N PHE A 361 5.48 12.88 -8.25
CA PHE A 361 6.18 12.41 -9.46
C PHE A 361 5.83 10.96 -9.78
N GLY A 362 5.68 10.66 -11.07
CA GLY A 362 5.41 9.32 -11.56
C GLY A 362 5.19 9.30 -13.08
N PRO A 363 4.58 8.23 -13.63
CA PRO A 363 4.17 8.20 -15.02
C PRO A 363 3.18 9.31 -15.33
N LYS A 364 3.16 9.77 -16.57
CA LYS A 364 2.27 10.86 -17.04
C LYS A 364 0.81 10.60 -16.69
N GLU A 365 0.36 9.36 -16.87
CA GLU A 365 -0.94 8.91 -16.41
C GLU A 365 -0.75 8.08 -15.13
N SER A 366 -1.38 8.50 -14.03
CA SER A 366 -1.19 7.87 -12.71
C SER A 366 -2.46 7.98 -11.88
N ASP A 367 -2.77 6.95 -11.12
CA ASP A 367 -3.88 6.97 -10.17
C ASP A 367 -3.67 8.02 -9.07
N VAL A 368 -2.43 8.32 -8.72
CA VAL A 368 -2.08 9.45 -7.83
C VAL A 368 -2.51 10.78 -8.44
N LYS A 369 -2.30 10.99 -9.76
CA LYS A 369 -2.76 12.19 -10.48
C LYS A 369 -4.28 12.34 -10.38
N ILE A 370 -5.03 11.25 -10.57
CA ILE A 370 -6.49 11.24 -10.45
C ILE A 370 -6.93 11.68 -9.05
N ILE A 371 -6.32 11.11 -8.01
CA ILE A 371 -6.63 11.47 -6.60
C ILE A 371 -6.34 12.94 -6.35
N LEU A 372 -5.17 13.45 -6.79
CA LEU A 372 -4.79 14.85 -6.55
C LEU A 372 -5.70 15.84 -7.31
N GLN A 373 -6.13 15.50 -8.52
CA GLN A 373 -7.08 16.31 -9.29
C GLN A 373 -8.46 16.33 -8.66
N ASP A 374 -8.99 15.17 -8.24
CA ASP A 374 -10.31 15.05 -7.61
C ASP A 374 -10.37 15.75 -6.26
N THR A 375 -9.30 15.66 -5.49
CA THR A 375 -9.21 16.28 -4.16
C THR A 375 -8.69 17.72 -4.18
N LYS A 376 -8.18 18.21 -5.30
CA LYS A 376 -7.48 19.50 -5.40
C LYS A 376 -6.35 19.65 -4.37
N ALA A 377 -5.76 18.53 -3.93
CA ALA A 377 -4.76 18.52 -2.87
C ALA A 377 -3.34 18.79 -3.37
N GLY A 378 -3.10 18.83 -4.68
CA GLY A 378 -1.75 19.03 -5.21
C GLY A 378 -1.63 18.82 -6.71
N VAL A 379 -0.39 18.69 -7.17
CA VAL A 379 -0.06 18.56 -8.58
C VAL A 379 0.83 17.35 -8.81
N HIS A 380 0.62 16.68 -9.93
CA HIS A 380 1.41 15.54 -10.40
C HIS A 380 2.22 15.91 -11.64
N PHE A 381 3.51 15.56 -11.63
CA PHE A 381 4.43 15.76 -12.75
C PHE A 381 5.01 14.44 -13.24
N SER A 382 5.27 14.36 -14.53
CA SER A 382 6.20 13.38 -15.06
C SER A 382 7.65 13.80 -14.74
N TYR A 383 8.58 12.88 -14.92
CA TYR A 383 10.01 13.16 -14.69
C TYR A 383 10.65 14.02 -15.79
N GLU A 384 9.85 14.51 -16.77
CA GLU A 384 10.28 15.32 -17.92
C GLU A 384 9.70 16.76 -17.88
N ASP A 385 8.77 17.05 -16.97
CA ASP A 385 7.98 18.30 -16.94
C ASP A 385 8.72 19.46 -16.25
N GLU A 386 9.97 19.74 -16.62
CA GLU A 386 10.84 20.71 -15.95
C GLU A 386 10.27 22.14 -15.91
N TYR A 387 9.78 22.64 -17.04
CA TYR A 387 9.24 24.00 -17.12
C TYR A 387 7.98 24.18 -16.26
N ALA A 388 7.07 23.23 -16.33
CA ALA A 388 5.84 23.26 -15.54
C ALA A 388 6.13 23.14 -14.03
N LEU A 389 7.09 22.30 -13.66
CA LEU A 389 7.56 22.14 -12.29
C LEU A 389 8.16 23.46 -11.75
N LYS A 390 9.05 24.12 -12.52
CA LYS A 390 9.67 25.41 -12.11
C LYS A 390 8.61 26.48 -11.88
N LYS A 391 7.63 26.57 -12.80
CA LYS A 391 6.50 27.51 -12.66
C LYS A 391 5.66 27.22 -11.42
N PHE A 392 5.37 25.95 -11.16
CA PHE A 392 4.61 25.51 -9.98
C PHE A 392 5.35 25.89 -8.67
N LEU A 393 6.64 25.59 -8.57
CA LEU A 393 7.44 25.90 -7.37
C LEU A 393 7.52 27.40 -7.10
N LEU A 394 7.71 28.21 -8.14
CA LEU A 394 7.74 29.67 -8.00
C LEU A 394 6.38 30.21 -7.53
N GLN A 395 5.28 29.71 -8.07
CA GLN A 395 3.94 30.11 -7.65
C GLN A 395 3.67 29.71 -6.20
N THR A 396 3.95 28.45 -5.84
CA THR A 396 3.76 27.94 -4.47
C THR A 396 4.59 28.72 -3.45
N TYR A 397 5.83 29.06 -3.79
CA TYR A 397 6.68 29.90 -2.94
C TYR A 397 6.13 31.33 -2.80
N SER A 398 5.65 31.93 -3.88
CA SER A 398 5.02 33.26 -3.86
C SER A 398 3.77 33.28 -2.98
N ASP A 399 2.93 32.24 -3.09
CA ASP A 399 1.72 32.09 -2.28
C ASP A 399 2.07 31.94 -0.80
N TRP A 400 3.07 31.09 -0.49
CA TRP A 400 3.60 30.94 0.86
C TRP A 400 4.10 32.27 1.46
N LYS A 401 4.89 33.05 0.70
CA LYS A 401 5.36 34.38 1.12
C LYS A 401 4.22 35.35 1.41
N SER A 402 3.12 35.21 0.68
CA SER A 402 1.92 36.04 0.82
C SER A 402 0.96 35.55 1.92
N GLY A 403 1.30 34.45 2.62
CA GLY A 403 0.43 33.84 3.61
C GLY A 403 -0.84 33.20 3.03
N ILE A 404 -0.84 32.90 1.73
CA ILE A 404 -1.96 32.28 1.03
C ILE A 404 -1.86 30.76 1.20
N LEU A 405 -2.93 30.11 1.64
CA LEU A 405 -3.00 28.65 1.66
C LEU A 405 -3.00 28.10 0.23
N THR A 406 -1.97 27.32 -0.11
CA THR A 406 -1.74 26.80 -1.46
C THR A 406 -2.62 25.59 -1.81
N ALA A 407 -3.12 24.89 -0.81
CA ALA A 407 -4.07 23.79 -1.00
C ALA A 407 -5.30 23.95 -0.11
N ARG A 408 -6.44 23.60 -0.65
CA ARG A 408 -7.69 23.41 0.09
C ARG A 408 -8.30 22.09 -0.37
N PRO A 409 -7.82 20.95 0.17
CA PRO A 409 -8.31 19.66 -0.26
C PRO A 409 -9.83 19.55 -0.14
N GLN A 410 -10.47 19.02 -1.17
CA GLN A 410 -11.90 18.79 -1.26
C GLN A 410 -12.16 17.29 -1.41
N ASN A 411 -13.37 16.85 -1.12
CA ASN A 411 -13.80 15.47 -1.35
C ASN A 411 -12.92 14.40 -0.68
N ILE A 412 -12.06 14.75 0.30
CA ILE A 412 -11.15 13.80 0.93
C ILE A 412 -11.89 12.72 1.73
N GLU A 413 -13.09 13.03 2.26
CA GLU A 413 -13.86 12.08 3.06
C GLU A 413 -14.18 10.77 2.34
N GLN A 414 -14.24 10.77 1.02
CA GLN A 414 -14.43 9.55 0.25
C GLN A 414 -13.32 8.52 0.45
N PHE A 415 -12.15 8.96 0.93
CA PHE A 415 -10.98 8.13 1.27
C PHE A 415 -10.87 7.85 2.77
N SER A 416 -11.82 8.30 3.61
CA SER A 416 -11.84 7.89 5.00
C SER A 416 -12.14 6.39 5.11
N ARG A 417 -11.49 5.69 6.06
CA ARG A 417 -11.69 4.26 6.30
C ARG A 417 -13.16 3.91 6.50
N LYS A 418 -13.91 4.81 7.15
CA LYS A 418 -15.36 4.66 7.35
C LYS A 418 -16.13 4.72 6.03
N SER A 419 -15.87 5.73 5.18
CA SER A 419 -16.52 5.85 3.87
C SER A 419 -16.18 4.70 2.93
N LEU A 420 -14.92 4.24 2.97
CA LEU A 420 -14.50 3.06 2.20
C LEU A 420 -15.17 1.78 2.70
N THR A 421 -15.42 1.65 4.02
CA THR A 421 -16.19 0.53 4.57
C THR A 421 -17.65 0.60 4.12
N GLN A 422 -18.26 1.79 4.08
CA GLN A 422 -19.60 1.95 3.52
C GLN A 422 -19.66 1.49 2.07
N LYS A 423 -18.74 1.93 1.21
CA LYS A 423 -18.64 1.46 -0.18
C LYS A 423 -18.48 -0.06 -0.28
N LEU A 424 -17.70 -0.66 0.64
CA LEU A 424 -17.57 -2.12 0.71
C LEU A 424 -18.91 -2.78 1.01
N THR A 425 -19.69 -2.23 1.94
CA THR A 425 -20.99 -2.83 2.33
C THR A 425 -22.06 -2.73 1.23
N GLU A 426 -21.94 -1.78 0.32
CA GLU A 426 -22.79 -1.70 -0.88
C GLU A 426 -22.52 -2.83 -1.89
N LEU A 427 -21.34 -3.43 -1.81
CA LEU A 427 -20.92 -4.57 -2.64
C LEU A 427 -21.17 -5.94 -1.96
N LEU A 428 -21.51 -5.95 -0.66
CA LEU A 428 -21.87 -7.11 0.15
C LEU A 428 -23.40 -7.36 0.09
#